data_91e3a7336cd21e960ee72f2c6dcdafa6
#
_entry.id   91e3a7336cd21e960ee72f2c6dcdafa6
#
_cell.length_a   1.000
_cell.length_b   1.000
_cell.length_c   1.000
_cell.angle_alpha   90.00
_cell.angle_beta   90.00
_cell.angle_gamma   90.00
#
_symmetry.space_group_name_H-M   'P 1'
#
loop_
_entity.id
_entity.type
_entity.pdbx_description
1 polymer ?
#
loop_
_entity_poly.entity_id
_entity_poly.type
_entity_poly.pdbx_seq_one_letter_code
_entity_poly.pdbx_strand_id
1 'polypeptide(L)'
;MKMTSLGYKMILEDKNKTMSKKKGMIVSGYFNPIHKGHIEYFNKAKHLADELFVIVNNDLQRALKGSKEFQQESERVIIVSNIKSVDHCILSIDEDRTVCKTIEKIALTFGGEYNLSFANGGDQNNNTIPERPILKSWGLL
;
A
#
# COMPACT_ATOMS: atom_id res chain seq x y z
N MET A 1 22.85 -3.33 4.77
CA MET A 1 22.43 -4.01 4.79
C MET A 1 21.95 -4.62 4.26
N LYS A 2 21.66 -4.93 4.16
CA LYS A 2 20.95 -5.51 3.83
C LYS A 2 20.50 -6.66 3.89
N MET A 3 20.23 -6.88 4.41
CA MET A 3 19.88 -7.90 4.55
C MET A 3 19.50 -8.78 4.33
N THR A 4 19.37 -9.54 4.10
CA THR A 4 18.87 -10.35 4.00
C THR A 4 18.07 -11.25 4.28
N SER A 5 18.04 -11.63 4.65
CA SER A 5 17.33 -12.11 5.11
C SER A 5 17.08 -12.82 5.76
N LEU A 6 17.40 -12.73 6.10
CA LEU A 6 17.48 -13.13 6.82
C LEU A 6 17.27 -13.21 7.49
N GLY A 7 17.61 -12.44 8.02
CA GLY A 7 17.57 -12.17 8.35
C GLY A 7 17.64 -11.91 9.18
N TYR A 8 17.87 -11.59 9.64
CA TYR A 8 17.89 -11.35 10.18
C TYR A 8 18.54 -10.90 10.48
N LYS A 9 19.07 -10.37 10.49
CA LYS A 9 19.54 -10.08 10.44
C LYS A 9 20.00 -9.50 10.99
N MET A 10 20.70 -8.92 11.47
CA MET A 10 21.11 -8.65 11.68
C MET A 10 21.58 -8.14 12.12
N ILE A 11 22.20 -7.56 12.39
CA ILE A 11 22.52 -7.32 12.43
C ILE A 11 22.97 -6.67 12.71
N LEU A 12 23.48 -5.96 12.94
CA LEU A 12 23.80 -5.64 12.80
C LEU A 12 24.11 -5.05 12.72
N GLU A 13 24.07 -4.36 12.60
CA GLU A 13 24.31 -4.10 12.10
C GLU A 13 24.14 -3.56 12.01
N ASP A 14 24.74 -2.87 12.23
CA ASP A 14 24.63 -2.71 11.87
C ASP A 14 24.41 -2.49 12.04
N LYS A 15 24.77 -2.08 11.99
CA LYS A 15 24.53 -2.31 11.82
C LYS A 15 24.42 -2.57 11.46
N ASN A 16 24.63 -2.35 11.33
CA ASN A 16 24.34 -2.99 10.68
C ASN A 16 24.04 -3.74 10.50
N LYS A 17 24.02 -4.31 10.25
CA LYS A 17 23.73 -5.18 9.87
C LYS A 17 23.07 -5.66 9.57
N THR A 18 23.24 -5.93 9.26
CA THR A 18 22.49 -6.04 8.97
C THR A 18 21.35 -6.88 8.43
N MET A 19 20.54 -6.96 8.98
CA MET A 19 19.39 -7.68 8.50
C MET A 19 18.72 -6.99 7.34
N SER A 20 18.43 -7.72 6.26
CA SER A 20 17.68 -7.16 5.14
C SER A 20 16.24 -6.91 5.55
N LYS A 21 15.68 -5.79 5.11
CA LYS A 21 14.27 -5.49 5.30
C LYS A 21 13.42 -6.32 4.35
N LYS A 22 12.18 -6.60 4.73
CA LYS A 22 11.20 -7.21 3.84
C LYS A 22 10.75 -6.20 2.79
N LYS A 23 10.34 -6.70 1.65
CA LYS A 23 9.73 -5.86 0.63
C LYS A 23 8.24 -5.71 0.91
N GLY A 24 7.76 -4.48 0.99
CA GLY A 24 6.34 -4.17 1.14
C GLY A 24 5.83 -3.44 -0.07
N MET A 25 4.73 -3.94 -0.66
CA MET A 25 4.08 -3.29 -1.79
C MET A 25 2.80 -2.63 -1.31
N ILE A 26 2.62 -1.35 -1.62
CA ILE A 26 1.43 -0.59 -1.28
C ILE A 26 0.58 -0.43 -2.54
N VAL A 27 -0.69 -0.76 -2.45
CA VAL A 27 -1.66 -0.50 -3.51
C VAL A 27 -2.87 0.20 -2.90
N SER A 28 -3.67 0.87 -3.71
CA SER A 28 -4.85 1.58 -3.22
C SER A 28 -6.02 1.41 -4.17
N GLY A 29 -7.23 1.62 -3.67
CA GLY A 29 -8.42 1.60 -4.48
C GLY A 29 -9.68 1.81 -3.65
N TYR A 30 -10.79 1.90 -4.34
CA TYR A 30 -12.09 2.10 -3.70
C TYR A 30 -12.77 0.78 -3.37
N PHE A 31 -12.64 -0.22 -4.24
CA PHE A 31 -13.21 -1.57 -4.03
C PHE A 31 -14.70 -1.48 -3.68
N ASN A 32 -15.45 -0.77 -4.51
CA ASN A 32 -16.84 -0.38 -4.23
C ASN A 32 -17.78 -0.81 -5.37
N PRO A 33 -18.07 -2.10 -5.53
CA PRO A 33 -17.58 -3.22 -4.73
C PRO A 33 -16.29 -3.83 -5.28
N ILE A 34 -15.70 -4.72 -4.50
CA ILE A 34 -14.57 -5.51 -4.96
C ILE A 34 -15.04 -6.53 -5.99
N HIS A 35 -14.17 -6.85 -6.95
CA HIS A 35 -14.48 -7.85 -7.97
C HIS A 35 -13.22 -8.62 -8.36
N LYS A 36 -13.37 -9.58 -9.27
CA LYS A 36 -12.30 -10.46 -9.69
C LYS A 36 -11.04 -9.72 -10.13
N GLY A 37 -11.21 -8.62 -10.86
CA GLY A 37 -10.07 -7.83 -11.33
C GLY A 37 -9.22 -7.28 -10.20
N HIS A 38 -9.84 -6.88 -9.10
CA HIS A 38 -9.12 -6.41 -7.91
C HIS A 38 -8.32 -7.55 -7.27
N ILE A 39 -8.89 -8.74 -7.21
CA ILE A 39 -8.20 -9.90 -6.64
C ILE A 39 -6.98 -10.27 -7.49
N GLU A 40 -7.13 -10.26 -8.81
CA GLU A 40 -6.01 -10.49 -9.72
C GLU A 40 -4.91 -9.45 -9.54
N TYR A 41 -5.30 -8.19 -9.37
CA TYR A 41 -4.37 -7.10 -9.12
C TYR A 41 -3.61 -7.32 -7.80
N PHE A 42 -4.32 -7.70 -6.74
CA PHE A 42 -3.67 -8.00 -5.45
C PHE A 42 -2.69 -9.16 -5.57
N ASN A 43 -3.07 -10.20 -6.28
CA ASN A 43 -2.20 -11.36 -6.46
C ASN A 43 -0.91 -10.98 -7.20
N LYS A 44 -1.03 -10.17 -8.25
CA LYS A 44 0.15 -9.71 -8.99
C LYS A 44 1.06 -8.84 -8.12
N ALA A 45 0.46 -7.92 -7.36
CA ALA A 45 1.22 -7.04 -6.48
C ALA A 45 1.94 -7.85 -5.41
N LYS A 46 1.27 -8.85 -4.83
CA LYS A 46 1.86 -9.72 -3.82
C LYS A 46 3.07 -10.48 -4.36
N HIS A 47 3.04 -10.89 -5.62
CA HIS A 47 4.18 -11.58 -6.23
C HIS A 47 5.44 -10.71 -6.31
N LEU A 48 5.28 -9.39 -6.27
CA LEU A 48 6.40 -8.46 -6.38
C LEU A 48 7.01 -8.11 -5.02
N ALA A 49 6.47 -8.63 -3.93
CA ALA A 49 6.89 -8.25 -2.58
C ALA A 49 6.68 -9.39 -1.60
N ASP A 50 7.21 -9.21 -0.40
CA ASP A 50 6.99 -10.18 0.68
C ASP A 50 5.63 -9.99 1.33
N GLU A 51 5.18 -8.72 1.42
CA GLU A 51 3.89 -8.39 2.02
C GLU A 51 3.17 -7.31 1.22
N LEU A 52 1.85 -7.38 1.21
CA LEU A 52 0.99 -6.46 0.48
C LEU A 52 0.21 -5.59 1.46
N PHE A 53 0.33 -4.28 1.28
CA PHE A 53 -0.40 -3.26 2.02
C PHE A 53 -1.46 -2.69 1.09
N VAL A 54 -2.73 -2.78 1.48
CA VAL A 54 -3.82 -2.26 0.66
C VAL A 54 -4.48 -1.09 1.38
N ILE A 55 -4.50 0.06 0.71
CA ILE A 55 -5.20 1.24 1.20
C ILE A 55 -6.59 1.25 0.58
N VAL A 56 -7.61 1.29 1.44
CA VAL A 56 -9.01 1.42 1.00
C VAL A 56 -9.38 2.90 1.07
N ASN A 57 -9.75 3.48 -0.05
CA ASN A 57 -10.20 4.88 -0.08
C ASN A 57 -11.47 5.01 0.76
N ASN A 58 -11.58 6.10 1.51
CA ASN A 58 -12.68 6.29 2.45
C ASN A 58 -13.94 6.83 1.77
N ASP A 59 -15.02 6.92 2.53
CA ASP A 59 -16.32 7.36 1.99
C ASP A 59 -16.33 8.81 1.56
N LEU A 60 -15.58 9.67 2.24
CA LEU A 60 -15.42 11.06 1.82
C LEU A 60 -14.79 11.13 0.42
N GLN A 61 -13.74 10.35 0.20
CA GLN A 61 -13.06 10.30 -1.09
C GLN A 61 -13.96 9.75 -2.17
N ARG A 62 -14.77 8.73 -1.83
CA ARG A 62 -15.76 8.17 -2.77
C ARG A 62 -16.75 9.25 -3.20
N ALA A 63 -17.22 10.05 -2.25
CA ALA A 63 -18.17 11.14 -2.53
C ALA A 63 -17.50 12.20 -3.44
N LEU A 64 -16.24 12.54 -3.16
CA LEU A 64 -15.51 13.50 -3.99
C LEU A 64 -15.32 12.99 -5.41
N LYS A 65 -15.14 11.68 -5.57
CA LYS A 65 -15.02 11.07 -6.89
C LYS A 65 -16.36 11.06 -7.64
N GLY A 66 -17.47 11.17 -6.90
CA GLY A 66 -18.80 11.11 -7.50
C GLY A 66 -19.32 9.71 -7.73
N SER A 67 -18.68 8.70 -7.15
CA SER A 67 -19.12 7.32 -7.29
C SER A 67 -20.29 7.02 -6.36
N LYS A 68 -21.21 6.17 -6.85
CA LYS A 68 -22.31 5.72 -6.04
C LYS A 68 -21.80 4.81 -4.92
N GLU A 69 -22.37 4.95 -3.73
CA GLU A 69 -22.02 4.09 -2.62
C GLU A 69 -22.73 2.75 -2.74
N PHE A 70 -21.95 1.67 -2.92
CA PHE A 70 -22.45 0.30 -2.88
C PHE A 70 -22.21 -0.30 -1.50
N GLN A 71 -21.05 0.00 -0.90
CA GLN A 71 -20.65 -0.50 0.41
C GLN A 71 -19.95 0.62 1.15
N GLN A 72 -20.25 0.74 2.44
CA GLN A 72 -19.60 1.72 3.30
C GLN A 72 -18.14 1.34 3.53
N GLU A 73 -17.33 2.32 3.90
CA GLU A 73 -15.88 2.11 4.08
C GLU A 73 -15.58 0.99 5.08
N SER A 74 -16.34 0.89 6.17
CA SER A 74 -16.11 -0.16 7.16
C SER A 74 -16.31 -1.55 6.57
N GLU A 75 -17.33 -1.72 5.73
CA GLU A 75 -17.61 -2.99 5.07
C GLU A 75 -16.51 -3.30 4.06
N ARG A 76 -16.09 -2.31 3.30
CA ARG A 76 -15.04 -2.51 2.29
C ARG A 76 -13.72 -2.90 2.92
N VAL A 77 -13.37 -2.30 4.06
CA VAL A 77 -12.17 -2.67 4.80
C VAL A 77 -12.25 -4.12 5.28
N ILE A 78 -13.38 -4.54 5.82
CA ILE A 78 -13.55 -5.92 6.29
C ILE A 78 -13.35 -6.90 5.14
N ILE A 79 -13.98 -6.65 4.00
CA ILE A 79 -13.89 -7.55 2.85
C ILE A 79 -12.45 -7.63 2.35
N VAL A 80 -11.80 -6.48 2.14
CA VAL A 80 -10.43 -6.44 1.62
C VAL A 80 -9.46 -7.11 2.59
N SER A 81 -9.62 -6.88 3.89
CA SER A 81 -8.71 -7.45 4.89
C SER A 81 -8.78 -8.97 4.97
N ASN A 82 -9.83 -9.57 4.41
CA ASN A 82 -9.99 -11.04 4.40
C ASN A 82 -9.57 -11.68 3.08
N ILE A 83 -9.03 -10.90 2.15
CA ILE A 83 -8.49 -11.44 0.90
C ILE A 83 -7.13 -12.07 1.21
N LYS A 84 -6.92 -13.29 0.71
CA LYS A 84 -5.76 -14.11 1.05
C LYS A 84 -4.42 -13.40 0.79
N SER A 85 -4.30 -12.65 -0.29
CA SER A 85 -3.04 -12.01 -0.66
C SER A 85 -2.77 -10.71 0.10
N VAL A 86 -3.73 -10.21 0.87
CA VAL A 86 -3.62 -8.93 1.58
C VAL A 86 -3.05 -9.19 2.98
N ASP A 87 -1.91 -8.59 3.29
CA ASP A 87 -1.28 -8.72 4.60
C ASP A 87 -1.66 -7.58 5.54
N HIS A 88 -1.82 -6.39 5.01
CA HIS A 88 -2.21 -5.20 5.79
C HIS A 88 -3.27 -4.44 5.02
N CYS A 89 -4.35 -4.08 5.70
CA CYS A 89 -5.43 -3.30 5.11
C CYS A 89 -5.61 -2.02 5.93
N ILE A 90 -5.50 -0.87 5.28
CA ILE A 90 -5.52 0.43 5.93
C ILE A 90 -6.61 1.29 5.30
N LEU A 91 -7.50 1.84 6.12
CA LEU A 91 -8.46 2.84 5.64
C LEU A 91 -7.73 4.16 5.43
N SER A 92 -7.94 4.78 4.28
CA SER A 92 -7.31 6.07 3.96
C SER A 92 -7.68 7.13 4.98
N ILE A 93 -6.69 7.95 5.36
CA ILE A 93 -6.90 9.10 6.24
C ILE A 93 -6.93 10.42 5.47
N ASP A 94 -6.79 10.35 4.15
CA ASP A 94 -6.78 11.53 3.30
C ASP A 94 -8.18 12.11 3.13
N GLU A 95 -8.23 13.43 2.90
CA GLU A 95 -9.48 14.15 2.70
C GLU A 95 -9.63 14.65 1.27
N ASP A 96 -8.63 14.42 0.44
CA ASP A 96 -8.71 14.68 -1.00
C ASP A 96 -8.72 13.32 -1.73
N ARG A 97 -8.61 13.34 -3.07
CA ARG A 97 -8.71 12.11 -3.85
C ARG A 97 -7.40 11.34 -3.94
N THR A 98 -6.36 11.82 -3.26
CA THR A 98 -5.06 11.14 -3.22
C THR A 98 -4.97 10.26 -1.97
N VAL A 99 -3.89 9.48 -1.88
CA VAL A 99 -3.58 8.71 -0.67
C VAL A 99 -2.22 9.13 -0.10
N CYS A 100 -1.83 10.38 -0.34
CA CYS A 100 -0.53 10.89 0.06
C CYS A 100 -0.29 10.81 1.57
N LYS A 101 -1.25 11.26 2.37
CA LYS A 101 -1.11 11.23 3.84
C LYS A 101 -1.08 9.81 4.36
N THR A 102 -1.87 8.93 3.77
CA THR A 102 -1.91 7.53 4.17
C THR A 102 -0.59 6.83 3.86
N ILE A 103 -0.02 7.08 2.67
CA ILE A 103 1.29 6.53 2.31
C ILE A 103 2.36 7.04 3.28
N GLU A 104 2.33 8.32 3.62
CA GLU A 104 3.27 8.89 4.58
C GLU A 104 3.16 8.21 5.93
N LYS A 105 1.93 7.98 6.40
CA LYS A 105 1.69 7.30 7.67
C LYS A 105 2.25 5.87 7.64
N ILE A 106 2.03 5.15 6.53
CA ILE A 106 2.56 3.79 6.37
C ILE A 106 4.09 3.83 6.39
N ALA A 107 4.71 4.78 5.69
CA ALA A 107 6.16 4.91 5.66
C ALA A 107 6.73 5.20 7.05
N LEU A 108 6.08 6.07 7.82
CA LEU A 108 6.50 6.37 9.18
C LEU A 108 6.35 5.18 10.11
N THR A 109 5.30 4.40 9.94
CA THR A 109 5.00 3.27 10.82
C THR A 109 5.84 2.05 10.48
N PHE A 110 6.00 1.73 9.20
CA PHE A 110 6.58 0.48 8.75
C PHE A 110 7.94 0.61 8.05
N GLY A 111 8.37 1.84 7.75
CA GLY A 111 9.60 2.05 6.98
C GLY A 111 10.86 1.50 7.63
N GLY A 112 10.84 1.30 8.95
CA GLY A 112 11.98 0.69 9.65
C GLY A 112 12.12 -0.80 9.39
N GLU A 113 11.03 -1.48 9.04
CA GLU A 113 11.00 -2.93 8.84
C GLU A 113 10.84 -3.34 7.38
N TYR A 114 10.39 -2.43 6.53
CA TYR A 114 10.07 -2.74 5.14
C TYR A 114 10.73 -1.75 4.19
N ASN A 115 11.16 -2.27 3.05
CA ASN A 115 11.45 -1.45 1.88
C ASN A 115 10.14 -1.32 1.13
N LEU A 116 9.51 -0.16 1.20
CA LEU A 116 8.17 0.06 0.67
C LEU A 116 8.21 0.59 -0.75
N SER A 117 7.27 0.14 -1.56
CA SER A 117 7.04 0.63 -2.92
C SER A 117 5.55 0.83 -3.10
N PHE A 118 5.17 1.73 -4.00
CA PHE A 118 3.77 1.97 -4.33
C PHE A 118 3.53 1.57 -5.78
N ALA A 119 2.56 0.68 -5.99
CA ALA A 119 2.14 0.27 -7.32
C ALA A 119 0.79 0.91 -7.63
N ASN A 120 0.67 1.49 -8.80
CA ASN A 120 -0.58 2.08 -9.25
C ASN A 120 -1.15 1.24 -10.37
N GLY A 121 -2.43 0.87 -10.24
CA GLY A 121 -3.11 0.11 -11.27
C GLY A 121 -3.72 1.01 -12.33
N GLY A 122 -4.13 0.42 -13.44
CA GLY A 122 -4.83 1.13 -14.49
C GLY A 122 -3.89 1.88 -15.44
N ASP A 123 -4.38 3.00 -15.96
CA ASP A 123 -3.74 3.70 -17.07
C ASP A 123 -2.71 4.75 -16.64
N GLN A 124 -2.56 4.99 -15.34
CA GLN A 124 -1.63 6.00 -14.85
C GLN A 124 -0.21 5.47 -14.82
N ASN A 125 0.75 6.36 -14.99
CA ASN A 125 2.16 6.03 -14.84
C ASN A 125 2.77 6.88 -13.72
N ASN A 126 4.03 6.61 -13.38
CA ASN A 126 4.70 7.28 -12.27
C ASN A 126 4.79 8.81 -12.43
N ASN A 127 4.68 9.32 -13.65
CA ASN A 127 4.77 10.76 -13.88
C ASN A 127 3.44 11.48 -13.71
N THR A 128 2.32 10.74 -13.75
CA THR A 128 0.98 11.32 -13.73
C THR A 128 0.22 11.10 -12.45
N ILE A 129 0.68 10.20 -11.56
CA ILE A 129 -0.03 9.93 -10.31
C ILE A 129 0.17 11.07 -9.32
N PRO A 130 -0.90 11.46 -8.60
CA PRO A 130 -0.81 12.58 -7.65
C PRO A 130 0.13 12.33 -6.48
N GLU A 131 0.35 11.06 -6.14
CA GLU A 131 1.22 10.70 -5.02
C GLU A 131 2.71 10.76 -5.33
N ARG A 132 3.10 11.01 -6.58
CA ARG A 132 4.50 10.97 -6.99
C ARG A 132 5.44 11.82 -6.12
N PRO A 133 5.11 13.07 -5.76
CA PRO A 133 6.02 13.87 -4.95
C PRO A 133 6.32 13.24 -3.59
N ILE A 134 5.31 12.70 -2.92
CA ILE A 134 5.52 12.08 -1.62
C ILE A 134 6.28 10.75 -1.76
N LEU A 135 5.98 9.99 -2.80
CA LEU A 135 6.70 8.75 -3.08
C LEU A 135 8.18 9.01 -3.31
N LYS A 136 8.49 10.05 -4.08
CA LYS A 136 9.87 10.42 -4.36
C LYS A 136 10.60 10.85 -3.10
N SER A 137 9.94 11.65 -2.24
CA SER A 137 10.55 12.15 -1.01
C SER A 137 10.88 11.01 -0.04
N TRP A 138 10.16 9.89 -0.10
CA TRP A 138 10.39 8.73 0.76
C TRP A 138 11.20 7.62 0.06
N GLY A 139 11.62 7.83 -1.19
CA GLY A 139 12.39 6.84 -1.92
C GLY A 139 11.58 5.62 -2.34
N LEU A 140 10.29 5.78 -2.56
CA LEU A 140 9.39 4.67 -2.87
C LEU A 140 9.12 4.49 -4.37
N LEU A 141 9.76 5.27 -5.22
CA LEU A 141 9.63 5.14 -6.68
C LEU A 141 10.78 4.32 -7.25
#